data_c1f73aa10e26de875a298387d482cdb9
#
_entry.id   c1f73aa10e26de875a298387d482cdb9
#
_cell.length_a   1.000
_cell.length_b   1.000
_cell.length_c   1.000
_cell.angle_alpha   90.00
_cell.angle_beta   90.00
_cell.angle_gamma   90.00
#
_symmetry.space_group_name_H-M   'P 1'
#
loop_
_entity.id
_entity.type
_entity.pdbx_description
1 polymer ?
#
loop_
_entity_poly.entity_id
_entity_poly.type
_entity_poly.pdbx_seq_one_letter_code
_entity_poly.pdbx_strand_id
1 'polypeptide(L)'
;MGKKRVLVGYGVDIDAVAGWLGSYGGEDSVSDISRGLWAGHIGTTRLLKLFDKYNIKASWFIPGHSLETFPEECAQVRDAGHEIGLHGYSHENPASMTKEQQLDILDKTYKMIRDFCGKPPRGVVAPWWESSAEMVDLLLAYGIEYDHSMSHEDCQMYWLRTGDSWTKINYNEKAETWMKPLVRGETTGLVEIPGSWYIDDLPPMMFIKNSANSHGWVNPRDIEDIWKVR
;
A
#
# COMPACT_ATOMS: atom_id res chain seq x y z
N MET A 1 -28.27 -8.29 -24.56
CA MET A 1 -27.22 -8.54 -23.55
C MET A 1 -26.60 -7.19 -23.20
N GLY A 2 -26.70 -6.74 -21.95
CA GLY A 2 -26.04 -5.50 -21.52
C GLY A 2 -24.51 -5.63 -21.66
N LYS A 3 -23.82 -4.55 -22.02
CA LYS A 3 -22.35 -4.53 -22.06
C LYS A 3 -21.81 -4.84 -20.66
N LYS A 4 -20.96 -5.86 -20.54
CA LYS A 4 -20.26 -6.19 -19.30
C LYS A 4 -19.40 -4.99 -18.91
N ARG A 5 -19.60 -4.44 -17.73
CA ARG A 5 -18.78 -3.34 -17.19
C ARG A 5 -17.56 -3.93 -16.51
N VAL A 6 -16.38 -3.52 -16.95
CA VAL A 6 -15.11 -3.84 -16.27
C VAL A 6 -14.71 -2.61 -15.45
N LEU A 7 -14.41 -2.83 -14.19
CA LEU A 7 -13.88 -1.81 -13.29
C LEU A 7 -12.38 -2.03 -13.14
N VAL A 8 -11.60 -0.96 -13.22
CA VAL A 8 -10.15 -0.97 -13.02
C VAL A 8 -9.84 0.03 -11.93
N GLY A 9 -9.25 -0.44 -10.82
CA GLY A 9 -8.64 0.40 -9.82
C GLY A 9 -7.20 0.71 -10.22
N TYR A 10 -6.75 1.93 -10.00
CA TYR A 10 -5.37 2.34 -10.16
C TYR A 10 -4.89 2.99 -8.87
N GLY A 11 -3.98 2.34 -8.16
CA GLY A 11 -3.36 2.83 -6.95
C GLY A 11 -2.03 3.53 -7.25
N VAL A 12 -1.71 4.58 -6.52
CA VAL A 12 -0.42 5.26 -6.54
C VAL A 12 0.02 5.50 -5.12
N ASP A 13 1.18 4.98 -4.74
CA ASP A 13 1.77 5.20 -3.44
C ASP A 13 2.83 6.29 -3.53
N ILE A 14 2.67 7.38 -2.76
CA ILE A 14 3.69 8.43 -2.67
C ILE A 14 4.62 8.13 -1.50
N ASP A 15 5.39 7.06 -1.60
CA ASP A 15 6.33 6.67 -0.55
C ASP A 15 7.41 7.74 -0.35
N ALA A 16 7.94 8.25 -1.45
CA ALA A 16 8.91 9.33 -1.46
C ALA A 16 10.05 9.08 -0.44
N VAL A 17 10.30 10.02 0.47
CA VAL A 17 11.31 9.85 1.52
C VAL A 17 10.88 8.81 2.56
N ALA A 18 9.57 8.67 2.84
CA ALA A 18 9.06 7.73 3.82
C ALA A 18 9.46 6.28 3.52
N GLY A 19 9.42 5.87 2.26
CA GLY A 19 9.87 4.54 1.84
C GLY A 19 11.33 4.24 2.21
N TRP A 20 12.20 5.23 2.10
CA TRP A 20 13.63 5.09 2.47
C TRP A 20 13.85 5.07 3.98
N LEU A 21 12.97 5.69 4.77
CA LEU A 21 13.03 5.66 6.22
C LEU A 21 12.52 4.34 6.80
N GLY A 22 11.36 3.90 6.35
CA GLY A 22 10.64 2.79 6.98
C GLY A 22 10.94 1.41 6.39
N SER A 23 11.28 1.32 5.09
CA SER A 23 11.26 0.04 4.40
C SER A 23 12.49 -0.27 3.55
N TYR A 24 13.03 0.71 2.84
CA TYR A 24 14.05 0.44 1.83
C TYR A 24 15.47 0.40 2.39
N GLY A 25 15.66 0.80 3.68
CA GLY A 25 16.96 0.76 4.35
C GLY A 25 17.95 1.79 3.80
N GLY A 26 17.47 2.98 3.49
CA GLY A 26 18.26 4.09 2.96
C GLY A 26 18.36 5.32 3.88
N GLU A 27 17.95 5.18 5.14
CA GLU A 27 17.89 6.27 6.12
C GLU A 27 19.23 6.95 6.38
N ASP A 28 20.33 6.22 6.26
CA ASP A 28 21.70 6.74 6.41
C ASP A 28 22.33 7.22 5.07
N SER A 29 21.56 7.20 3.98
CA SER A 29 22.07 7.52 2.64
C SER A 29 21.44 8.79 2.07
N VAL A 30 22.19 9.88 2.05
CA VAL A 30 21.78 11.15 1.39
C VAL A 30 21.39 10.90 -0.07
N SER A 31 22.05 10.00 -0.77
CA SER A 31 21.75 9.66 -2.16
C SER A 31 20.39 8.96 -2.30
N ASP A 32 20.06 8.03 -1.40
CA ASP A 32 18.78 7.34 -1.41
C ASP A 32 17.64 8.28 -0.97
N ILE A 33 17.85 9.10 0.05
CA ILE A 33 16.92 10.17 0.43
C ILE A 33 16.66 11.13 -0.75
N SER A 34 17.70 11.47 -1.55
CA SER A 34 17.52 12.32 -2.73
C SER A 34 16.62 11.69 -3.81
N ARG A 35 16.59 10.35 -3.91
CA ARG A 35 15.65 9.62 -4.79
C ARG A 35 14.22 9.79 -4.29
N GLY A 36 14.02 9.74 -2.97
CA GLY A 36 12.73 10.03 -2.34
C GLY A 36 12.27 11.47 -2.58
N LEU A 37 13.16 12.44 -2.48
CA LEU A 37 12.86 13.84 -2.82
C LEU A 37 12.44 14.00 -4.29
N TRP A 38 13.14 13.33 -5.21
CA TRP A 38 12.76 13.32 -6.61
C TRP A 38 11.37 12.73 -6.83
N ALA A 39 11.06 11.60 -6.17
CA ALA A 39 9.77 10.92 -6.30
C ALA A 39 8.62 11.81 -5.81
N GLY A 40 8.75 12.39 -4.62
CA GLY A 40 7.72 13.26 -4.03
C GLY A 40 7.46 14.52 -4.86
N HIS A 41 8.50 15.16 -5.36
CA HIS A 41 8.38 16.43 -6.11
C HIS A 41 8.17 16.20 -7.61
N ILE A 42 9.16 15.61 -8.29
CA ILE A 42 9.13 15.49 -9.75
C ILE A 42 8.25 14.35 -10.23
N GLY A 43 8.33 13.17 -9.55
CA GLY A 43 7.56 11.98 -9.90
C GLY A 43 6.06 12.25 -9.81
N THR A 44 5.60 12.76 -8.68
CA THR A 44 4.19 13.11 -8.45
C THR A 44 3.65 14.06 -9.52
N THR A 45 4.38 15.14 -9.80
CA THR A 45 3.95 16.14 -10.80
C THR A 45 3.90 15.54 -12.22
N ARG A 46 4.84 14.68 -12.58
CA ARG A 46 4.85 13.99 -13.89
C ARG A 46 3.67 13.04 -14.05
N LEU A 47 3.38 12.28 -13.01
CA LEU A 47 2.29 11.31 -13.01
C LEU A 47 0.93 12.02 -13.07
N LEU A 48 0.74 13.13 -12.35
CA LEU A 48 -0.45 13.96 -12.45
C LEU A 48 -0.70 14.47 -13.88
N LYS A 49 0.35 14.96 -14.56
CA LYS A 49 0.25 15.38 -15.97
C LYS A 49 -0.14 14.23 -16.89
N LEU A 50 0.35 13.02 -16.61
CA LEU A 50 0.02 11.82 -17.38
C LEU A 50 -1.45 11.46 -17.17
N PHE A 51 -1.94 11.46 -15.94
CA PHE A 51 -3.33 11.16 -15.62
C PHE A 51 -4.30 12.18 -16.19
N ASP A 52 -3.96 13.46 -16.13
CA ASP A 52 -4.74 14.52 -16.78
C ASP A 52 -4.86 14.30 -18.29
N LYS A 53 -3.72 14.00 -18.95
CA LYS A 53 -3.69 13.72 -20.40
C LYS A 53 -4.64 12.59 -20.81
N TYR A 54 -4.77 11.56 -20.00
CA TYR A 54 -5.61 10.38 -20.30
C TYR A 54 -6.95 10.40 -19.57
N ASN A 55 -7.25 11.47 -18.84
CA ASN A 55 -8.48 11.61 -18.03
C ASN A 55 -8.64 10.43 -17.05
N ILE A 56 -7.57 10.03 -16.38
CA ILE A 56 -7.56 8.98 -15.38
C ILE A 56 -7.76 9.59 -14.00
N LYS A 57 -8.66 9.01 -13.21
CA LYS A 57 -8.75 9.24 -11.76
C LYS A 57 -8.28 7.99 -11.05
N ALA A 58 -7.46 8.18 -10.02
CA ALA A 58 -6.79 7.14 -9.27
C ALA A 58 -6.96 7.37 -7.77
N SER A 59 -6.70 6.34 -6.97
CA SER A 59 -6.54 6.45 -5.52
C SER A 59 -5.06 6.62 -5.22
N TRP A 60 -4.72 7.64 -4.43
CA TRP A 60 -3.34 7.92 -4.02
C TRP A 60 -3.21 7.63 -2.54
N PHE A 61 -2.33 6.72 -2.19
CA PHE A 61 -2.08 6.34 -0.81
C PHE A 61 -0.81 7.05 -0.34
N ILE A 62 -0.97 7.91 0.67
CA ILE A 62 0.06 8.88 1.03
C ILE A 62 0.48 8.67 2.48
N PRO A 63 1.75 8.27 2.75
CA PRO A 63 2.29 8.26 4.09
C PRO A 63 2.19 9.64 4.75
N GLY A 64 1.92 9.66 6.05
CA GLY A 64 1.84 10.93 6.79
C GLY A 64 3.12 11.78 6.64
N HIS A 65 4.30 11.15 6.65
CA HIS A 65 5.58 11.81 6.42
C HIS A 65 5.65 12.47 5.02
N SER A 66 5.16 11.78 3.99
CA SER A 66 5.13 12.33 2.62
C SER A 66 4.16 13.51 2.51
N LEU A 67 3.01 13.44 3.19
CA LEU A 67 2.06 14.55 3.25
C LEU A 67 2.65 15.81 3.91
N GLU A 68 3.41 15.63 5.00
CA GLU A 68 4.09 16.75 5.69
C GLU A 68 5.30 17.29 4.92
N THR A 69 5.98 16.44 4.16
CA THR A 69 7.21 16.82 3.42
C THR A 69 6.89 17.47 2.07
N PHE A 70 5.81 17.06 1.40
CA PHE A 70 5.40 17.50 0.06
C PHE A 70 3.95 18.03 0.04
N PRO A 71 3.60 18.99 0.90
CA PRO A 71 2.21 19.45 1.03
C PRO A 71 1.66 20.06 -0.26
N GLU A 72 2.50 20.71 -1.06
CA GLU A 72 2.08 21.35 -2.31
C GLU A 72 1.76 20.31 -3.39
N GLU A 73 2.58 19.29 -3.54
CA GLU A 73 2.36 18.19 -4.49
C GLU A 73 1.15 17.35 -4.08
N CYS A 74 1.00 17.05 -2.80
CA CYS A 74 -0.19 16.37 -2.28
C CYS A 74 -1.46 17.21 -2.48
N ALA A 75 -1.38 18.55 -2.35
CA ALA A 75 -2.49 19.42 -2.66
C ALA A 75 -2.87 19.37 -4.15
N GLN A 76 -1.89 19.30 -5.06
CA GLN A 76 -2.18 19.11 -6.49
C GLN A 76 -2.92 17.79 -6.75
N VAL A 77 -2.58 16.70 -6.06
CA VAL A 77 -3.29 15.41 -6.14
C VAL A 77 -4.74 15.57 -5.71
N ARG A 78 -4.97 16.17 -4.54
CA ARG A 78 -6.31 16.43 -4.00
C ARG A 78 -7.14 17.31 -4.95
N ASP A 79 -6.57 18.42 -5.38
CA ASP A 79 -7.27 19.45 -6.16
C ASP A 79 -7.54 18.99 -7.60
N ALA A 80 -6.75 18.04 -8.11
CA ALA A 80 -7.04 17.32 -9.35
C ALA A 80 -8.21 16.33 -9.22
N GLY A 81 -8.78 16.15 -8.02
CA GLY A 81 -9.96 15.32 -7.77
C GLY A 81 -9.64 13.82 -7.74
N HIS A 82 -8.44 13.46 -7.36
CA HIS A 82 -8.08 12.08 -7.02
C HIS A 82 -8.55 11.73 -5.59
N GLU A 83 -8.69 10.44 -5.31
CA GLU A 83 -8.87 9.97 -3.94
C GLU A 83 -7.53 9.97 -3.21
N ILE A 84 -7.55 10.26 -1.90
CA ILE A 84 -6.38 10.13 -1.03
C ILE A 84 -6.72 9.16 0.09
N GLY A 85 -5.91 8.12 0.25
CA GLY A 85 -6.01 7.07 1.25
C GLY A 85 -4.80 6.99 2.18
N LEU A 86 -4.89 6.09 3.15
CA LEU A 86 -3.88 5.85 4.19
C LEU A 86 -2.73 4.96 3.69
N HIS A 87 -1.50 5.25 4.16
CA HIS A 87 -0.30 4.45 3.87
C HIS A 87 0.74 4.50 5.00
N GLY A 88 0.32 4.33 6.25
CA GLY A 88 1.20 4.50 7.41
C GLY A 88 1.70 5.94 7.56
N TYR A 89 2.74 6.15 8.39
CA TYR A 89 3.36 7.45 8.56
C TYR A 89 4.72 7.56 7.87
N SER A 90 5.69 6.71 8.22
CA SER A 90 7.02 6.64 7.59
C SER A 90 7.22 5.34 6.80
N HIS A 91 6.13 4.76 6.27
CA HIS A 91 6.14 3.49 5.55
C HIS A 91 6.62 2.31 6.43
N GLU A 92 6.16 2.27 7.67
CA GLU A 92 6.47 1.23 8.65
C GLU A 92 5.79 -0.09 8.28
N ASN A 93 6.47 -1.22 8.57
CA ASN A 93 5.87 -2.54 8.41
C ASN A 93 4.89 -2.85 9.56
N PRO A 94 3.56 -2.95 9.33
CA PRO A 94 2.59 -3.22 10.37
C PRO A 94 2.82 -4.53 11.13
N ALA A 95 3.31 -5.56 10.45
CA ALA A 95 3.58 -6.86 11.05
C ALA A 95 4.74 -6.84 12.09
N SER A 96 5.56 -5.79 12.07
CA SER A 96 6.68 -5.61 13.00
C SER A 96 6.35 -4.71 14.20
N MET A 97 5.14 -4.13 14.24
CA MET A 97 4.72 -3.17 15.24
C MET A 97 3.83 -3.80 16.32
N THR A 98 3.83 -3.20 17.52
CA THR A 98 2.81 -3.52 18.51
C THR A 98 1.46 -2.93 18.07
N LYS A 99 0.38 -3.45 18.64
CA LYS A 99 -0.98 -2.92 18.38
C LYS A 99 -1.09 -1.43 18.74
N GLU A 100 -0.45 -1.02 19.84
CA GLU A 100 -0.43 0.37 20.29
C GLU A 100 0.26 1.27 19.27
N GLN A 101 1.41 0.86 18.73
CA GLN A 101 2.12 1.61 17.69
C GLN A 101 1.29 1.72 16.41
N GLN A 102 0.63 0.64 16.01
CA GLN A 102 -0.28 0.66 14.85
C GLN A 102 -1.44 1.64 15.06
N LEU A 103 -2.03 1.64 16.26
CA LEU A 103 -3.11 2.55 16.62
C LEU A 103 -2.66 4.01 16.64
N ASP A 104 -1.49 4.32 17.19
CA ASP A 104 -0.94 5.67 17.22
C ASP A 104 -0.71 6.24 15.81
N ILE A 105 -0.16 5.42 14.92
CA ILE A 105 0.08 5.77 13.51
C ILE A 105 -1.24 5.97 12.78
N LEU A 106 -2.17 5.05 12.94
CA LEU A 106 -3.49 5.12 12.30
C LEU A 106 -4.26 6.37 12.77
N ASP A 107 -4.28 6.64 14.07
CA ASP A 107 -4.95 7.81 14.63
C ASP A 107 -4.37 9.12 14.09
N LYS A 108 -3.03 9.24 14.08
CA LYS A 108 -2.34 10.42 13.53
C LYS A 108 -2.64 10.60 12.05
N THR A 109 -2.41 9.58 11.24
CA THR A 109 -2.51 9.68 9.77
C THR A 109 -3.95 9.84 9.29
N TYR A 110 -4.91 9.20 9.96
CA TYR A 110 -6.33 9.40 9.70
C TYR A 110 -6.75 10.87 9.92
N LYS A 111 -6.34 11.47 11.05
CA LYS A 111 -6.61 12.89 11.32
C LYS A 111 -5.96 13.80 10.29
N MET A 112 -4.70 13.53 9.94
CA MET A 112 -3.97 14.30 8.94
C MET A 112 -4.69 14.31 7.59
N ILE A 113 -5.07 13.15 7.06
CA ILE A 113 -5.76 13.04 5.77
C ILE A 113 -7.15 13.65 5.84
N ARG A 114 -7.91 13.39 6.93
CA ARG A 114 -9.23 14.00 7.12
C ARG A 114 -9.15 15.53 7.07
N ASP A 115 -8.22 16.12 7.79
CA ASP A 115 -8.08 17.58 7.92
C ASP A 115 -7.55 18.19 6.61
N PHE A 116 -6.66 17.49 5.92
CA PHE A 116 -6.13 17.89 4.62
C PHE A 116 -7.17 17.81 3.49
N CYS A 117 -7.99 16.77 3.47
CA CYS A 117 -9.00 16.54 2.42
C CYS A 117 -10.37 17.14 2.75
N GLY A 118 -10.60 17.57 4.00
CA GLY A 118 -11.93 18.00 4.47
C GLY A 118 -12.94 16.87 4.60
N LYS A 119 -12.50 15.62 4.52
CA LYS A 119 -13.32 14.39 4.63
C LYS A 119 -12.45 13.21 5.09
N PRO A 120 -13.04 12.21 5.79
CA PRO A 120 -12.30 11.02 6.20
C PRO A 120 -11.74 10.23 5.03
N PRO A 121 -10.56 9.57 5.20
CA PRO A 121 -10.09 8.58 4.23
C PRO A 121 -11.04 7.37 4.20
N ARG A 122 -11.21 6.78 3.04
CA ARG A 122 -12.06 5.61 2.84
C ARG A 122 -11.26 4.33 2.67
N GLY A 123 -10.04 4.44 2.14
CA GLY A 123 -9.19 3.32 1.80
C GLY A 123 -7.81 3.37 2.41
N VAL A 124 -7.17 2.23 2.42
CA VAL A 124 -5.80 2.03 2.91
C VAL A 124 -5.04 1.08 1.98
N VAL A 125 -3.73 1.30 1.90
CA VAL A 125 -2.74 0.31 1.46
C VAL A 125 -1.72 0.19 2.58
N ALA A 126 -1.47 -1.02 3.05
CA ALA A 126 -0.42 -1.24 4.03
C ALA A 126 0.96 -1.15 3.35
N PRO A 127 1.94 -0.48 3.96
CA PRO A 127 3.31 -0.45 3.45
C PRO A 127 3.82 -1.87 3.15
N TRP A 128 4.48 -2.06 2.00
CA TRP A 128 4.96 -3.36 1.50
C TRP A 128 3.87 -4.40 1.20
N TRP A 129 2.60 -4.01 1.19
CA TRP A 129 1.51 -4.98 1.25
C TRP A 129 1.66 -5.99 2.39
N GLU A 130 2.24 -5.54 3.49
CA GLU A 130 2.35 -6.31 4.74
C GLU A 130 1.27 -5.84 5.71
N SER A 131 0.49 -6.77 6.22
CA SER A 131 -0.58 -6.50 7.17
C SER A 131 -0.33 -7.25 8.48
N SER A 132 -0.93 -6.78 9.56
CA SER A 132 -0.90 -7.43 10.86
C SER A 132 -2.20 -8.16 11.15
N ALA A 133 -2.19 -9.03 12.16
CA ALA A 133 -3.40 -9.72 12.62
C ALA A 133 -4.46 -8.77 13.18
N GLU A 134 -4.05 -7.59 13.67
CA GLU A 134 -4.93 -6.59 14.28
C GLU A 134 -5.48 -5.58 13.28
N MET A 135 -4.88 -5.47 12.08
CA MET A 135 -5.13 -4.38 11.15
C MET A 135 -6.59 -4.30 10.72
N VAL A 136 -7.23 -5.42 10.39
CA VAL A 136 -8.63 -5.44 9.95
C VAL A 136 -9.55 -4.82 11.01
N ASP A 137 -9.39 -5.19 12.27
CA ASP A 137 -10.19 -4.67 13.37
C ASP A 137 -9.94 -3.18 13.62
N LEU A 138 -8.68 -2.74 13.50
CA LEU A 138 -8.31 -1.33 13.61
C LEU A 138 -8.94 -0.48 12.50
N LEU A 139 -8.87 -0.94 11.27
CA LEU A 139 -9.44 -0.24 10.12
C LEU A 139 -10.97 -0.11 10.23
N LEU A 140 -11.64 -1.18 10.64
CA LEU A 140 -13.09 -1.17 10.88
C LEU A 140 -13.48 -0.18 11.98
N ALA A 141 -12.71 -0.10 13.06
CA ALA A 141 -12.96 0.85 14.15
C ALA A 141 -12.86 2.32 13.71
N TYR A 142 -12.09 2.62 12.66
CA TYR A 142 -11.98 3.95 12.06
C TYR A 142 -12.95 4.18 10.90
N GLY A 143 -13.80 3.20 10.56
CA GLY A 143 -14.77 3.32 9.48
C GLY A 143 -14.14 3.30 8.08
N ILE A 144 -12.96 2.67 7.93
CA ILE A 144 -12.35 2.44 6.62
C ILE A 144 -13.22 1.45 5.85
N GLU A 145 -13.43 1.72 4.58
CA GLU A 145 -14.36 0.97 3.72
C GLU A 145 -13.65 -0.12 2.91
N TYR A 146 -12.39 0.11 2.52
CA TYR A 146 -11.61 -0.86 1.74
C TYR A 146 -10.12 -0.86 2.09
N ASP A 147 -9.51 -2.01 1.91
CA ASP A 147 -8.07 -2.26 1.94
C ASP A 147 -7.60 -2.71 0.54
N HIS A 148 -6.33 -2.49 0.24
CA HIS A 148 -5.66 -2.95 -0.99
C HIS A 148 -4.27 -3.51 -0.64
N SER A 149 -4.23 -4.50 0.27
CA SER A 149 -2.96 -5.01 0.82
C SER A 149 -2.82 -6.52 0.72
N MET A 150 -3.90 -7.25 0.45
CA MET A 150 -3.91 -8.71 0.52
C MET A 150 -4.36 -9.34 -0.80
N SER A 151 -4.12 -10.64 -0.96
CA SER A 151 -4.28 -11.37 -2.22
C SER A 151 -4.88 -12.75 -1.99
N HIS A 152 -6.04 -12.84 -1.28
CA HIS A 152 -6.74 -14.12 -1.12
C HIS A 152 -7.49 -14.53 -2.39
N GLU A 153 -7.85 -13.58 -3.21
CA GLU A 153 -8.45 -13.75 -4.53
C GLU A 153 -7.65 -12.94 -5.55
N ASP A 154 -7.78 -13.25 -6.81
CA ASP A 154 -7.25 -12.44 -7.91
C ASP A 154 -8.39 -11.79 -8.71
N CYS A 155 -8.20 -10.58 -9.15
CA CYS A 155 -9.12 -9.85 -10.02
C CYS A 155 -10.58 -9.71 -9.52
N GLN A 156 -10.88 -10.07 -8.29
CA GLN A 156 -12.21 -9.96 -7.68
C GLN A 156 -12.10 -9.42 -6.27
N MET A 157 -12.89 -8.38 -5.97
CA MET A 157 -13.05 -7.88 -4.60
C MET A 157 -13.70 -8.93 -3.72
N TYR A 158 -13.26 -8.99 -2.47
CA TYR A 158 -13.80 -9.90 -1.47
C TYR A 158 -13.89 -9.24 -0.09
N TRP A 159 -14.61 -9.87 0.82
CA TRP A 159 -14.68 -9.41 2.20
C TRP A 159 -13.49 -9.96 3.00
N LEU A 160 -12.74 -9.07 3.64
CA LEU A 160 -11.68 -9.48 4.56
C LEU A 160 -12.23 -10.23 5.77
N ARG A 161 -11.40 -11.12 6.30
CA ARG A 161 -11.66 -11.84 7.53
C ARG A 161 -10.78 -11.30 8.65
N THR A 162 -11.31 -11.39 9.87
CA THR A 162 -10.52 -11.23 11.10
C THR A 162 -10.41 -12.56 11.82
N GLY A 163 -9.31 -12.77 12.55
CA GLY A 163 -9.13 -13.98 13.37
C GLY A 163 -8.66 -15.22 12.60
N ASP A 164 -8.19 -15.10 11.38
CA ASP A 164 -7.45 -16.18 10.70
C ASP A 164 -6.25 -16.59 11.57
N SER A 165 -6.05 -17.87 11.79
CA SER A 165 -4.97 -18.36 12.63
C SER A 165 -4.26 -19.57 12.03
N TRP A 166 -2.95 -19.64 12.26
CA TRP A 166 -2.09 -20.72 11.79
C TRP A 166 -0.99 -21.03 12.81
N THR A 167 -0.40 -22.21 12.71
CA THR A 167 0.69 -22.63 13.58
C THR A 167 2.02 -22.47 12.87
N LYS A 168 2.93 -21.69 13.47
CA LYS A 168 4.30 -21.54 12.94
C LYS A 168 5.07 -22.84 13.09
N ILE A 169 5.91 -23.18 12.09
CA ILE A 169 6.83 -24.31 12.15
C ILE A 169 7.90 -24.06 13.22
N ASN A 170 8.11 -25.03 14.09
CA ASN A 170 9.19 -25.04 15.06
C ASN A 170 10.02 -26.32 14.91
N TYR A 171 11.16 -26.23 14.26
CA TYR A 171 12.04 -27.37 14.02
C TYR A 171 12.71 -27.96 15.29
N ASN A 172 12.57 -27.29 16.44
CA ASN A 172 13.03 -27.81 17.72
C ASN A 172 12.02 -28.72 18.43
N GLU A 173 10.84 -28.85 17.86
CA GLU A 173 9.74 -29.66 18.40
C GLU A 173 9.36 -30.80 17.45
N LYS A 174 8.55 -31.75 17.97
CA LYS A 174 8.03 -32.82 17.14
C LYS A 174 7.07 -32.24 16.09
N ALA A 175 7.12 -32.74 14.86
CA ALA A 175 6.34 -32.24 13.73
C ALA A 175 4.82 -32.22 14.01
N GLU A 176 4.30 -33.17 14.79
CA GLU A 176 2.88 -33.24 15.18
C GLU A 176 2.36 -32.00 15.91
N THR A 177 3.24 -31.20 16.55
CA THR A 177 2.86 -29.98 17.28
C THR A 177 2.47 -28.84 16.35
N TRP A 178 3.08 -28.79 15.16
CA TRP A 178 2.87 -27.70 14.20
C TRP A 178 2.26 -28.15 12.86
N MET A 179 2.10 -29.45 12.60
CA MET A 179 1.35 -29.96 11.43
C MET A 179 -0.16 -29.74 11.62
N LYS A 180 -0.60 -28.50 11.54
CA LYS A 180 -1.99 -28.10 11.71
C LYS A 180 -2.43 -27.24 10.52
N PRO A 181 -3.67 -27.41 10.04
CA PRO A 181 -4.18 -26.55 8.99
C PRO A 181 -4.42 -25.13 9.52
N LEU A 182 -4.48 -24.16 8.59
CA LEU A 182 -5.00 -22.83 8.89
C LEU A 182 -6.46 -22.93 9.31
N VAL A 183 -6.83 -22.18 10.35
CA VAL A 183 -8.22 -22.00 10.79
C VAL A 183 -8.67 -20.64 10.29
N ARG A 184 -9.73 -20.63 9.47
CA ARG A 184 -10.32 -19.39 8.95
C ARG A 184 -11.11 -18.69 10.04
N GLY A 185 -10.93 -17.41 10.15
CA GLY A 185 -11.72 -16.53 10.99
C GLY A 185 -13.05 -16.13 10.36
N GLU A 186 -13.61 -15.04 10.82
CA GLU A 186 -14.93 -14.56 10.42
C GLU A 186 -14.82 -13.45 9.36
N THR A 187 -15.74 -13.47 8.39
CA THR A 187 -15.86 -12.44 7.37
C THR A 187 -16.34 -11.13 7.99
N THR A 188 -15.72 -10.03 7.58
CA THR A 188 -16.04 -8.69 8.07
C THR A 188 -16.78 -7.86 7.02
N GLY A 189 -17.05 -6.58 7.34
CA GLY A 189 -17.58 -5.60 6.39
C GLY A 189 -16.51 -4.80 5.64
N LEU A 190 -15.21 -5.11 5.80
CA LEU A 190 -14.12 -4.46 5.11
C LEU A 190 -13.89 -5.12 3.75
N VAL A 191 -13.92 -4.32 2.68
CA VAL A 191 -13.68 -4.82 1.32
C VAL A 191 -12.18 -4.89 1.06
N GLU A 192 -11.71 -6.00 0.52
CA GLU A 192 -10.39 -6.09 -0.10
C GLU A 192 -10.48 -5.88 -1.61
N ILE A 193 -9.68 -4.98 -2.13
CA ILE A 193 -9.39 -4.84 -3.56
C ILE A 193 -8.02 -5.48 -3.76
N PRO A 194 -7.92 -6.73 -4.24
CA PRO A 194 -6.68 -7.48 -4.16
C PRO A 194 -5.56 -6.82 -4.94
N GLY A 195 -4.39 -6.72 -4.29
CA GLY A 195 -3.14 -6.33 -4.93
C GLY A 195 -2.53 -7.49 -5.72
N SER A 196 -1.64 -7.17 -6.65
CA SER A 196 -0.90 -8.20 -7.39
C SER A 196 0.52 -7.73 -7.69
N TRP A 197 1.49 -8.41 -7.11
CA TRP A 197 2.92 -8.17 -7.38
C TRP A 197 3.32 -8.28 -8.86
N TYR A 198 2.49 -8.95 -9.68
CA TYR A 198 2.75 -9.08 -11.12
C TYR A 198 2.42 -7.81 -11.93
N ILE A 199 1.60 -6.92 -11.37
CA ILE A 199 1.23 -5.65 -12.02
C ILE A 199 1.71 -4.43 -11.23
N ASP A 200 2.53 -4.66 -10.22
CA ASP A 200 3.23 -3.66 -9.44
C ASP A 200 4.52 -3.22 -10.16
N ASP A 201 4.90 -1.96 -10.04
CA ASP A 201 6.09 -1.41 -10.70
C ASP A 201 7.34 -1.46 -9.82
N LEU A 202 7.20 -1.58 -8.50
CA LEU A 202 8.32 -1.52 -7.57
C LEU A 202 9.31 -2.68 -7.76
N PRO A 203 8.92 -3.97 -7.77
CA PRO A 203 9.87 -5.07 -7.87
C PRO A 203 10.74 -5.01 -9.14
N PRO A 204 10.17 -4.76 -10.35
CA PRO A 204 10.97 -4.76 -11.58
C PRO A 204 11.70 -3.45 -11.83
N MET A 205 11.21 -2.30 -11.33
CA MET A 205 11.73 -0.98 -11.72
C MET A 205 12.55 -0.30 -10.63
N MET A 206 12.39 -0.70 -9.36
CA MET A 206 13.08 -0.07 -8.25
C MET A 206 14.33 -0.84 -7.85
N PHE A 207 15.48 -0.16 -7.83
CA PHE A 207 16.72 -0.71 -7.27
C PHE A 207 16.87 -0.32 -5.80
N ILE A 208 16.90 -1.31 -4.92
CA ILE A 208 17.12 -1.19 -3.48
C ILE A 208 18.32 -2.07 -3.13
N LYS A 209 19.43 -1.46 -2.67
CA LYS A 209 20.73 -2.14 -2.51
C LYS A 209 20.70 -3.41 -1.67
N ASN A 210 19.90 -3.41 -0.61
CA ASN A 210 19.88 -4.50 0.38
C ASN A 210 18.61 -5.35 0.31
N SER A 211 17.79 -5.18 -0.73
CA SER A 211 16.58 -5.97 -0.91
C SER A 211 16.76 -7.05 -1.95
N ALA A 212 16.59 -8.30 -1.55
CA ALA A 212 16.69 -9.45 -2.45
C ALA A 212 15.61 -9.47 -3.55
N ASN A 213 14.50 -8.79 -3.33
CA ASN A 213 13.32 -8.81 -4.21
C ASN A 213 13.18 -7.57 -5.09
N SER A 214 14.14 -6.65 -5.06
CA SER A 214 14.08 -5.41 -5.82
C SER A 214 15.36 -5.23 -6.63
N HIS A 215 15.37 -5.81 -7.80
CA HIS A 215 16.57 -5.84 -8.66
C HIS A 215 16.71 -4.59 -9.52
N GLY A 216 15.58 -3.94 -9.87
CA GLY A 216 15.57 -2.86 -10.82
C GLY A 216 16.13 -3.26 -12.19
N TRP A 217 16.41 -2.27 -13.06
CA TRP A 217 17.11 -2.46 -14.34
C TRP A 217 16.41 -3.38 -15.34
N VAL A 218 15.12 -3.65 -15.15
CA VAL A 218 14.32 -4.44 -16.10
C VAL A 218 13.94 -3.56 -17.28
N ASN A 219 13.96 -4.14 -18.48
CA ASN A 219 13.51 -3.44 -19.67
C ASN A 219 12.01 -3.11 -19.55
N PRO A 220 11.59 -1.84 -19.65
CA PRO A 220 10.17 -1.45 -19.52
C PRO A 220 9.23 -2.17 -20.50
N ARG A 221 9.71 -2.61 -21.66
CA ARG A 221 8.91 -3.36 -22.62
C ARG A 221 8.55 -4.76 -22.11
N ASP A 222 9.46 -5.41 -21.39
CA ASP A 222 9.19 -6.72 -20.80
C ASP A 222 8.12 -6.60 -19.70
N ILE A 223 8.13 -5.50 -18.94
CA ILE A 223 7.09 -5.20 -17.95
C ILE A 223 5.74 -4.91 -18.62
N GLU A 224 5.73 -4.11 -19.68
CA GLU A 224 4.53 -3.86 -20.47
C GLU A 224 3.93 -5.17 -21.01
N ASP A 225 4.76 -6.09 -21.48
CA ASP A 225 4.30 -7.37 -21.97
C ASP A 225 3.76 -8.27 -20.86
N ILE A 226 4.35 -8.26 -19.66
CA ILE A 226 3.79 -8.94 -18.47
C ILE A 226 2.40 -8.38 -18.16
N TRP A 227 2.24 -7.07 -18.10
CA TRP A 227 0.96 -6.44 -17.77
C TRP A 227 -0.13 -6.66 -18.83
N LYS A 228 0.23 -6.85 -20.10
CA LYS A 228 -0.73 -7.16 -21.19
C LYS A 228 -1.31 -8.56 -21.11
N VAL A 229 -0.64 -9.50 -20.47
CA VAL A 229 -1.07 -10.92 -20.39
C VAL A 229 -1.69 -11.28 -19.04
N ARG A 230 -1.82 -10.33 -18.14
CA ARG A 230 -2.46 -10.47 -16.81
C ARG A 230 -3.83 -9.78 -16.75
#